data_a8a717ffc2e18bcaf57e8111d68e237a
#
_entry.id   a8a717ffc2e18bcaf57e8111d68e237a
#
_cell.length_a   1.000
_cell.length_b   1.000
_cell.length_c   1.000
_cell.angle_alpha   90.00
_cell.angle_beta   90.00
_cell.angle_gamma   90.00
#
_symmetry.space_group_name_H-M   'P 1'
#
loop_
_entity.id
_entity.type
_entity.pdbx_description
1 polymer ?
#
loop_
_entity_poly.entity_id
_entity_poly.type
_entity_poly.pdbx_seq_one_letter_code
_entity_poly.pdbx_strand_id
1 'polypeptide(L)'
;KLKGEVRGKKKLAKLLYFADFDLYEKIQKSITGDVYNAFPMGPVPSALEGITQEMAKNKILEIEQVEEREGYNPTEVYKCLTDPDLSVFSDEEKKMLDRIVVKYGNLNGKQLEELSHAEAPYVGTELRKEIPYELAFYRGTDFSDL
;
A
#
# COMPACT_ATOMS: atom_id res chain seq x y z
N LYS A 1 -0.37 3.28 -14.87
CA LYS A 1 0.68 2.25 -14.87
C LYS A 1 0.17 0.89 -14.39
N LEU A 2 -0.77 0.87 -13.41
CA LEU A 2 -1.47 -0.36 -12.98
C LEU A 2 -2.71 -0.66 -13.82
N LYS A 3 -2.91 0.04 -14.92
CA LYS A 3 -4.07 -0.08 -15.82
C LYS A 3 -5.41 0.14 -15.10
N GLY A 4 -5.40 0.96 -14.03
CA GLY A 4 -6.59 1.28 -13.24
C GLY A 4 -7.09 0.15 -12.35
N GLU A 5 -6.27 -0.87 -12.07
CA GLU A 5 -6.71 -2.05 -11.34
C GLU A 5 -5.65 -2.52 -10.35
N VAL A 6 -6.08 -2.91 -9.14
CA VAL A 6 -5.24 -3.61 -8.17
C VAL A 6 -5.96 -4.88 -7.74
N ARG A 7 -5.31 -6.02 -7.91
CA ARG A 7 -5.85 -7.32 -7.55
C ARG A 7 -5.37 -7.76 -6.18
N GLY A 8 -6.29 -7.80 -5.24
CA GLY A 8 -6.06 -8.26 -3.88
C GLY A 8 -5.91 -7.13 -2.86
N LYS A 9 -6.64 -7.23 -1.75
CA LYS A 9 -6.56 -6.30 -0.63
C LYS A 9 -5.15 -6.26 -0.03
N LYS A 10 -4.51 -7.42 0.08
CA LYS A 10 -3.13 -7.53 0.58
C LYS A 10 -2.18 -6.72 -0.29
N LYS A 11 -2.27 -6.86 -1.61
CA LYS A 11 -1.44 -6.09 -2.54
C LYS A 11 -1.65 -4.59 -2.36
N LEU A 12 -2.90 -4.15 -2.30
CA LEU A 12 -3.21 -2.73 -2.11
C LEU A 12 -2.62 -2.20 -0.80
N ALA A 13 -2.80 -2.94 0.31
CA ALA A 13 -2.25 -2.56 1.61
C ALA A 13 -0.73 -2.42 1.58
N LYS A 14 -0.02 -3.32 0.90
CA LYS A 14 1.44 -3.30 0.83
C LYS A 14 1.97 -2.19 -0.10
N LEU A 15 1.29 -1.92 -1.20
CA LEU A 15 1.65 -0.79 -2.06
C LEU A 15 1.54 0.53 -1.30
N LEU A 16 0.48 0.69 -0.50
CA LEU A 16 0.31 1.88 0.35
C LEU A 16 1.39 1.95 1.43
N TYR A 17 1.72 0.81 2.05
CA TYR A 17 2.80 0.75 3.04
C TYR A 17 4.13 1.23 2.45
N PHE A 18 4.53 0.70 1.30
CA PHE A 18 5.78 1.12 0.66
C PHE A 18 5.74 2.59 0.28
N ALA A 19 4.62 3.08 -0.24
CA ALA A 19 4.48 4.49 -0.60
C ALA A 19 4.69 5.42 0.60
N ASP A 20 4.03 5.12 1.70
CA ASP A 20 4.09 5.95 2.91
C ASP A 20 5.46 5.84 3.61
N PHE A 21 5.98 4.63 3.80
CA PHE A 21 7.23 4.44 4.53
C PHE A 21 8.47 4.81 3.70
N ASP A 22 8.45 4.60 2.39
CA ASP A 22 9.55 5.03 1.53
C ASP A 22 9.64 6.57 1.49
N LEU A 23 8.49 7.25 1.36
CA LEU A 23 8.52 8.71 1.38
C LEU A 23 8.96 9.24 2.75
N TYR A 24 8.47 8.64 3.83
CA TYR A 24 8.87 9.02 5.18
C TYR A 24 10.37 8.84 5.40
N GLU A 25 10.94 7.73 4.96
CA GLU A 25 12.38 7.50 5.04
C GLU A 25 13.18 8.57 4.30
N LYS A 26 12.67 9.03 3.16
CA LYS A 26 13.36 10.02 2.33
C LYS A 26 13.22 11.45 2.85
N ILE A 27 12.02 11.87 3.23
CA ILE A 27 11.73 13.28 3.58
C ILE A 27 11.02 13.48 4.92
N GLN A 28 10.91 12.45 5.75
CA GLN A 28 10.23 12.47 7.06
C GLN A 28 8.75 12.86 6.99
N LYS A 29 8.09 12.51 5.89
CA LYS A 29 6.68 12.80 5.67
C LYS A 29 6.03 11.64 4.89
N SER A 30 4.91 11.13 5.39
CA SER A 30 4.13 10.12 4.66
C SER A 30 3.23 10.78 3.62
N ILE A 31 2.66 9.97 2.72
CA ILE A 31 1.71 10.46 1.71
C ILE A 31 0.31 10.54 2.31
N THR A 32 -0.18 9.44 2.90
CA THR A 32 -1.56 9.34 3.39
C THR A 32 -1.74 9.83 4.82
N GLY A 33 -0.70 9.78 5.63
CA GLY A 33 -0.79 10.06 7.07
C GLY A 33 -1.49 8.97 7.86
N ASP A 34 -1.79 7.83 7.25
CA ASP A 34 -2.51 6.75 7.93
C ASP A 34 -1.63 6.03 8.96
N VAL A 35 -2.27 5.43 9.93
CA VAL A 35 -1.65 4.59 10.96
C VAL A 35 -1.58 3.15 10.44
N TYR A 36 -0.39 2.55 10.46
CA TYR A 36 -0.19 1.16 10.08
C TYR A 36 -0.04 0.28 11.31
N ASN A 37 -0.73 -0.85 11.31
CA ASN A 37 -0.60 -1.86 12.37
C ASN A 37 0.05 -3.12 11.83
N ALA A 38 0.82 -3.79 12.70
CA ALA A 38 1.50 -5.04 12.36
C ALA A 38 0.51 -6.22 12.53
N PHE A 39 0.05 -6.78 11.41
CA PHE A 39 -0.77 -7.98 11.39
C PHE A 39 0.02 -9.19 10.89
N PRO A 40 -0.48 -10.44 11.09
CA PRO A 40 0.24 -11.64 10.62
C PRO A 40 0.61 -11.61 9.14
N MET A 41 -0.20 -10.96 8.32
CA MET A 41 0.05 -10.81 6.87
C MET A 41 0.83 -9.54 6.52
N GLY A 42 1.42 -8.86 7.48
CA GLY A 42 2.24 -7.68 7.28
C GLY A 42 1.55 -6.39 7.73
N PRO A 43 2.17 -5.24 7.43
CA PRO A 43 1.62 -3.93 7.78
C PRO A 43 0.35 -3.62 7.00
N VAL A 44 -0.67 -3.11 7.69
CA VAL A 44 -1.96 -2.75 7.09
C VAL A 44 -2.36 -1.36 7.55
N PRO A 45 -2.72 -0.45 6.62
CA PRO A 45 -3.23 0.88 6.98
C PRO A 45 -4.63 0.77 7.59
N SER A 46 -4.84 1.46 8.70
CA SER A 46 -6.06 1.32 9.50
C SER A 46 -7.31 1.86 8.80
N ALA A 47 -7.17 2.85 7.93
CA ALA A 47 -8.29 3.46 7.22
C ALA A 47 -8.65 2.80 5.88
N LEU A 48 -7.90 1.78 5.46
CA LEU A 48 -8.03 1.19 4.11
C LEU A 48 -9.45 0.74 3.79
N GLU A 49 -10.05 -0.06 4.66
CA GLU A 49 -11.37 -0.64 4.40
C GLU A 49 -12.46 0.44 4.36
N GLY A 50 -12.46 1.34 5.34
CA GLY A 50 -13.43 2.42 5.39
C GLY A 50 -13.37 3.33 4.18
N ILE A 51 -12.15 3.72 3.76
CA ILE A 51 -11.96 4.58 2.60
C ILE A 51 -12.35 3.89 1.31
N THR A 52 -11.95 2.63 1.10
CA THR A 52 -12.28 1.92 -0.14
C THR A 52 -13.78 1.66 -0.26
N GLN A 53 -14.46 1.36 0.85
CA GLN A 53 -15.91 1.21 0.86
C GLN A 53 -16.63 2.54 0.54
N GLU A 54 -16.17 3.64 1.10
CA GLU A 54 -16.70 4.97 0.79
C GLU A 54 -16.49 5.34 -0.68
N MET A 55 -15.30 5.10 -1.21
CA MET A 55 -15.01 5.33 -2.63
C MET A 55 -15.89 4.46 -3.53
N ALA A 56 -16.15 3.22 -3.17
CA ALA A 56 -17.05 2.34 -3.92
C ALA A 56 -18.50 2.86 -3.88
N LYS A 57 -18.96 3.30 -2.71
CA LYS A 57 -20.29 3.89 -2.56
C LYS A 57 -20.46 5.14 -3.42
N ASN A 58 -19.43 5.95 -3.55
CA ASN A 58 -19.42 7.17 -4.35
C ASN A 58 -19.05 6.94 -5.82
N LYS A 59 -18.95 5.68 -6.25
CA LYS A 59 -18.63 5.29 -7.63
C LYS A 59 -17.30 5.85 -8.15
N ILE A 60 -16.35 6.06 -7.27
CA ILE A 60 -14.97 6.45 -7.60
C ILE A 60 -14.18 5.22 -8.02
N LEU A 61 -14.45 4.09 -7.35
CA LEU A 61 -13.89 2.78 -7.70
C LEU A 61 -14.97 1.71 -7.61
N GLU A 62 -14.68 0.54 -8.17
CA GLU A 62 -15.48 -0.66 -8.05
C GLU A 62 -14.66 -1.74 -7.34
N ILE A 63 -15.29 -2.42 -6.38
CA ILE A 63 -14.69 -3.58 -5.71
C ILE A 63 -15.40 -4.82 -6.22
N GLU A 64 -14.70 -5.61 -7.04
CA GLU A 64 -15.21 -6.86 -7.61
C GLU A 64 -14.72 -8.04 -6.77
N GLN A 65 -15.62 -8.96 -6.44
CA GLN A 65 -15.27 -10.20 -5.77
C GLN A 65 -15.01 -11.28 -6.83
N VAL A 66 -13.79 -11.77 -6.90
CA VAL A 66 -13.40 -12.79 -7.88
C VAL A 66 -13.02 -14.08 -7.17
N GLU A 67 -13.71 -15.17 -7.50
CA GLU A 67 -13.40 -16.49 -6.97
C GLU A 67 -12.26 -17.10 -7.79
N GLU A 68 -11.06 -17.12 -7.24
CA GLU A 68 -9.87 -17.65 -7.90
C GLU A 68 -9.58 -19.11 -7.57
N ARG A 69 -10.01 -19.56 -6.38
CA ARG A 69 -9.78 -20.91 -5.86
C ARG A 69 -11.01 -21.41 -5.12
N GLU A 70 -11.49 -22.56 -5.52
CA GLU A 70 -12.59 -23.23 -4.83
C GLU A 70 -12.22 -23.48 -3.36
N GLY A 71 -13.13 -23.15 -2.45
CA GLY A 71 -12.94 -23.31 -1.00
C GLY A 71 -12.14 -22.20 -0.32
N TYR A 72 -11.67 -21.17 -1.05
CA TYR A 72 -10.99 -20.01 -0.49
C TYR A 72 -11.87 -18.77 -0.58
N ASN A 73 -11.56 -17.77 0.25
CA ASN A 73 -12.25 -16.49 0.18
C ASN A 73 -12.02 -15.84 -1.18
N PRO A 74 -13.04 -15.14 -1.74
CA PRO A 74 -12.87 -14.40 -2.98
C PRO A 74 -11.78 -13.35 -2.87
N THR A 75 -11.10 -13.11 -3.99
CA THR A 75 -10.14 -12.02 -4.11
C THR A 75 -10.88 -10.74 -4.45
N GLU A 76 -10.63 -9.66 -3.71
CA GLU A 76 -11.14 -8.34 -4.02
C GLU A 76 -10.27 -7.69 -5.10
N VAL A 77 -10.91 -7.22 -6.16
CA VAL A 77 -10.24 -6.49 -7.25
C VAL A 77 -10.76 -5.07 -7.24
N TYR A 78 -9.84 -4.12 -7.09
CA TYR A 78 -10.16 -2.68 -7.02
C TYR A 78 -9.95 -2.07 -8.40
N LYS A 79 -11.02 -1.55 -8.99
CA LYS A 79 -11.00 -0.96 -10.35
C LYS A 79 -11.34 0.52 -10.28
N CYS A 80 -10.49 1.36 -10.87
CA CYS A 80 -10.76 2.79 -11.02
C CYS A 80 -11.94 3.03 -11.95
N LEU A 81 -12.91 3.83 -11.51
CA LEU A 81 -14.05 4.26 -12.32
C LEU A 81 -13.89 5.70 -12.81
N THR A 82 -13.05 6.49 -12.14
CA THR A 82 -12.81 7.91 -12.47
C THR A 82 -11.31 8.18 -12.52
N ASP A 83 -10.91 9.22 -13.23
CA ASP A 83 -9.53 9.67 -13.23
C ASP A 83 -9.18 10.32 -11.87
N PRO A 84 -8.03 10.00 -11.29
CA PRO A 84 -7.63 10.61 -10.02
C PRO A 84 -7.26 12.08 -10.21
N ASP A 85 -7.55 12.88 -9.19
CA ASP A 85 -7.07 14.27 -9.12
C ASP A 85 -5.63 14.26 -8.58
N LEU A 86 -4.66 14.37 -9.47
CA LEU A 86 -3.24 14.36 -9.11
C LEU A 86 -2.76 15.70 -8.53
N SER A 87 -3.59 16.75 -8.61
CA SER A 87 -3.20 18.08 -8.10
C SER A 87 -3.08 18.12 -6.57
N VAL A 88 -3.66 17.13 -5.88
CA VAL A 88 -3.58 17.02 -4.41
C VAL A 88 -2.20 16.57 -3.92
N PHE A 89 -1.35 16.06 -4.81
CA PHE A 89 -0.02 15.54 -4.47
C PHE A 89 1.07 16.54 -4.79
N SER A 90 2.11 16.58 -3.92
CA SER A 90 3.36 17.29 -4.23
C SER A 90 4.14 16.56 -5.31
N ASP A 91 5.17 17.22 -5.87
CA ASP A 91 6.04 16.59 -6.87
C ASP A 91 6.81 15.40 -6.29
N GLU A 92 7.26 15.48 -5.05
CA GLU A 92 7.93 14.38 -4.34
C GLU A 92 6.99 13.20 -4.16
N GLU A 93 5.75 13.45 -3.78
CA GLU A 93 4.74 12.40 -3.63
C GLU A 93 4.44 11.71 -4.97
N LYS A 94 4.28 12.48 -6.05
CA LYS A 94 4.06 11.92 -7.39
C LYS A 94 5.23 11.04 -7.84
N LYS A 95 6.45 11.50 -7.65
CA LYS A 95 7.66 10.74 -7.98
C LYS A 95 7.74 9.44 -7.19
N MET A 96 7.42 9.51 -5.90
CA MET A 96 7.40 8.31 -5.06
C MET A 96 6.33 7.32 -5.50
N LEU A 97 5.11 7.79 -5.77
CA LEU A 97 4.04 6.92 -6.28
C LEU A 97 4.43 6.25 -7.60
N ASP A 98 5.06 6.98 -8.51
CA ASP A 98 5.57 6.42 -9.76
C ASP A 98 6.62 5.34 -9.51
N ARG A 99 7.54 5.59 -8.60
CA ARG A 99 8.57 4.61 -8.20
C ARG A 99 7.95 3.34 -7.63
N ILE A 100 6.97 3.49 -6.73
CA ILE A 100 6.29 2.34 -6.11
C ILE A 100 5.62 1.47 -7.17
N VAL A 101 4.93 2.08 -8.13
CA VAL A 101 4.27 1.35 -9.21
C VAL A 101 5.28 0.61 -10.10
N VAL A 102 6.39 1.26 -10.45
CA VAL A 102 7.45 0.64 -11.26
C VAL A 102 8.12 -0.52 -10.52
N LYS A 103 8.46 -0.32 -9.26
CA LYS A 103 9.22 -1.29 -8.47
C LYS A 103 8.37 -2.46 -7.99
N TYR A 104 7.15 -2.21 -7.55
CA TYR A 104 6.32 -3.20 -6.86
C TYR A 104 5.02 -3.55 -7.60
N GLY A 105 4.64 -2.79 -8.62
CA GLY A 105 3.34 -2.94 -9.27
C GLY A 105 3.11 -4.31 -9.91
N ASN A 106 4.16 -4.98 -10.35
CA ASN A 106 4.07 -6.32 -10.97
C ASN A 106 4.15 -7.47 -9.96
N LEU A 107 4.39 -7.17 -8.68
CA LEU A 107 4.47 -8.19 -7.65
C LEU A 107 3.06 -8.50 -7.13
N ASN A 108 2.85 -9.76 -6.73
CA ASN A 108 1.58 -10.15 -6.11
C ASN A 108 1.59 -9.89 -4.60
N GLY A 109 0.43 -10.07 -3.95
CA GLY A 109 0.29 -9.82 -2.52
C GLY A 109 1.23 -10.62 -1.65
N LYS A 110 1.48 -11.88 -1.99
CA LYS A 110 2.39 -12.76 -1.24
C LYS A 110 3.84 -12.29 -1.34
N GLN A 111 4.29 -11.92 -2.54
CA GLN A 111 5.65 -11.40 -2.74
C GLN A 111 5.86 -10.10 -1.95
N LEU A 112 4.87 -9.20 -1.97
CA LEU A 112 4.93 -7.96 -1.22
C LEU A 112 4.88 -8.19 0.31
N GLU A 113 4.09 -9.17 0.76
CA GLU A 113 4.08 -9.60 2.16
C GLU A 113 5.48 -10.04 2.61
N GLU A 114 6.13 -10.90 1.84
CA GLU A 114 7.48 -11.39 2.16
C GLU A 114 8.48 -10.23 2.24
N LEU A 115 8.42 -9.28 1.31
CA LEU A 115 9.29 -8.10 1.34
C LEU A 115 9.05 -7.26 2.59
N SER A 116 7.80 -6.98 2.94
CA SER A 116 7.47 -6.15 4.10
C SER A 116 7.81 -6.84 5.43
N HIS A 117 7.67 -8.16 5.52
CA HIS A 117 8.02 -8.93 6.71
C HIS A 117 9.51 -8.88 7.05
N ALA A 118 10.36 -8.66 6.05
CA ALA A 118 11.81 -8.58 6.24
C ALA A 118 12.28 -7.18 6.65
N GLU A 119 11.40 -6.18 6.65
CA GLU A 119 11.77 -4.80 6.92
C GLU A 119 11.67 -4.41 8.39
N ALA A 120 12.53 -3.49 8.81
CA ALA A 120 12.60 -3.02 10.20
C ALA A 120 11.27 -2.54 10.77
N PRO A 121 10.42 -1.79 10.03
CA PRO A 121 9.13 -1.36 10.57
C PRO A 121 8.27 -2.53 11.06
N TYR A 122 8.21 -3.62 10.32
CA TYR A 122 7.42 -4.77 10.72
C TYR A 122 8.14 -5.60 11.80
N VAL A 123 9.41 -5.91 11.58
CA VAL A 123 10.21 -6.74 12.51
C VAL A 123 10.30 -6.09 13.90
N GLY A 124 10.39 -4.77 13.96
CA GLY A 124 10.52 -4.01 15.19
C GLY A 124 9.22 -3.73 15.93
N THR A 125 8.08 -4.25 15.45
CA THR A 125 6.77 -3.97 16.05
C THR A 125 6.08 -5.26 16.47
N GLU A 126 5.51 -5.27 17.68
CA GLU A 126 4.68 -6.39 18.16
C GLU A 126 3.41 -6.50 17.31
N LEU A 127 2.92 -7.74 17.13
CA LEU A 127 1.68 -7.98 16.41
C LEU A 127 0.52 -7.17 17.00
N ARG A 128 -0.30 -6.62 16.13
CA ARG A 128 -1.49 -5.79 16.41
C ARG A 128 -1.18 -4.42 16.98
N LYS A 129 0.09 -4.03 17.07
CA LYS A 129 0.50 -2.70 17.53
C LYS A 129 0.76 -1.77 16.35
N GLU A 130 0.67 -0.47 16.62
CA GLU A 130 1.01 0.56 15.66
C GLU A 130 2.49 0.52 15.30
N ILE A 131 2.78 0.59 14.01
CA ILE A 131 4.14 0.64 13.50
C ILE A 131 4.61 2.09 13.47
N PRO A 132 5.64 2.47 14.27
CA PRO A 132 6.18 3.82 14.18
C PRO A 132 6.84 4.06 12.81
N TYR A 133 6.53 5.19 12.19
CA TYR A 133 7.15 5.57 10.91
C TYR A 133 8.66 5.68 11.00
N GLU A 134 9.18 6.10 12.16
CA GLU A 134 10.61 6.29 12.42
C GLU A 134 11.43 5.02 12.20
N LEU A 135 10.81 3.84 12.30
CA LEU A 135 11.49 2.57 12.02
C LEU A 135 11.89 2.44 10.54
N ALA A 136 11.32 3.25 9.66
CA ALA A 136 11.72 3.30 8.26
C ALA A 136 13.20 3.67 8.08
N PHE A 137 13.75 4.48 8.99
CA PHE A 137 15.15 4.90 8.92
C PHE A 137 16.17 3.76 9.08
N TYR A 138 15.73 2.62 9.59
CA TYR A 138 16.59 1.45 9.77
C TYR A 138 16.60 0.50 8.56
N ARG A 139 15.86 0.84 7.50
CA ARG A 139 15.78 -0.02 6.31
C ARG A 139 16.99 0.16 5.38
N GLY A 140 17.56 1.35 5.31
CA GLY A 140 18.67 1.66 4.41
C GLY A 140 18.28 1.58 2.93
N THR A 141 17.08 2.04 2.58
CA THR A 141 16.58 1.96 1.21
C THR A 141 17.43 2.78 0.25
N ASP A 142 17.78 2.20 -0.90
CA ASP A 142 18.45 2.91 -1.98
C ASP A 142 17.40 3.64 -2.84
N PHE A 143 17.49 4.98 -2.85
CA PHE A 143 16.61 5.84 -3.62
C PHE A 143 17.31 6.41 -4.89
N SER A 144 18.35 5.76 -5.36
CA SER A 144 19.06 6.23 -6.57
C SER A 144 18.21 6.18 -7.84
N ASP A 145 17.07 5.47 -7.79
CA ASP A 145 16.09 5.34 -8.87
C ASP A 145 15.02 6.46 -8.90
N LEU A 146 15.14 7.44 -8.02
CA LEU A 146 14.23 8.60 -7.98
C LEU A 146 14.74 9.76 -8.83
#